data_dbedfef8f64b36f2c9513e039e6331ea
#
_entry.id   dbedfef8f64b36f2c9513e039e6331ea
#
_cell.length_a   1.000
_cell.length_b   1.000
_cell.length_c   1.000
_cell.angle_alpha   90.00
_cell.angle_beta   90.00
_cell.angle_gamma   90.00
#
_symmetry.space_group_name_H-M   'P 1'
#
loop_
_entity.id
_entity.type
_entity.pdbx_description
1 polymer ?
#
loop_
_entity_poly.entity_id
_entity_poly.type
_entity_poly.pdbx_seq_one_letter_code
_entity_poly.pdbx_strand_id
1 'polypeptide(L)'
;ADKMKQKSAEIIKKLFLKGQMVTLNTELSYEEAENIAVDYDILCEKEEKVDVIAELVQDTETDTEKDLRPRPPVVVVMGHVDHGKTSILDAIRNTNVTSHEHGGITQSIGAYQVFVKVNGEERTITFLDTPGHEAFTAMRMRGAQATDIAVLVVAADDGVMPQTIEAINHAKAAGTQIIVAINKIDKPAANVDKVKQELMKYDLVAEDYGGDIICCPVSAKTGEGIENLLENIVLEADVMELKANPERKAYGVVIEAE
;
A
#
# COMPACT_ATOMS: atom_id res chain seq x y z
N ALA A 1 -15.95 -30.81 -12.82
CA ALA A 1 -17.06 -31.74 -12.58
C ALA A 1 -18.41 -30.99 -12.67
N ASP A 2 -18.67 -30.03 -11.80
CA ASP A 2 -19.98 -29.35 -11.71
C ASP A 2 -20.38 -28.60 -13.00
N LYS A 3 -19.49 -27.79 -13.57
CA LYS A 3 -19.75 -27.09 -14.86
C LYS A 3 -20.00 -28.07 -16.02
N MET A 4 -19.43 -29.29 -15.98
CA MET A 4 -19.62 -30.35 -16.96
C MET A 4 -20.84 -31.23 -16.67
N LYS A 5 -21.52 -31.02 -15.52
CA LYS A 5 -22.62 -31.86 -15.02
C LYS A 5 -22.24 -33.35 -14.94
N GLN A 6 -20.98 -33.68 -14.67
CA GLN A 6 -20.42 -34.99 -14.52
C GLN A 6 -20.04 -35.28 -13.06
N LYS A 7 -20.18 -36.56 -12.63
CA LYS A 7 -19.79 -36.97 -11.28
C LYS A 7 -18.27 -36.92 -11.11
N SER A 8 -17.77 -36.28 -10.08
CA SER A 8 -16.32 -36.18 -9.80
C SER A 8 -15.64 -37.53 -9.74
N ALA A 9 -16.32 -38.55 -9.20
CA ALA A 9 -15.82 -39.92 -9.12
C ALA A 9 -15.57 -40.60 -10.51
N GLU A 10 -16.36 -40.24 -11.51
CA GLU A 10 -16.19 -40.78 -12.88
C GLU A 10 -14.99 -40.15 -13.56
N ILE A 11 -14.77 -38.83 -13.35
CA ILE A 11 -13.62 -38.13 -13.86
C ILE A 11 -12.33 -38.65 -13.22
N ILE A 12 -12.30 -38.81 -11.89
CA ILE A 12 -11.16 -39.40 -11.17
C ILE A 12 -10.84 -40.82 -11.66
N LYS A 13 -11.86 -41.68 -11.83
CA LYS A 13 -11.67 -43.03 -12.35
C LYS A 13 -11.07 -43.01 -13.76
N LYS A 14 -11.49 -42.11 -14.63
CA LYS A 14 -11.00 -41.98 -16.00
C LYS A 14 -9.54 -41.48 -16.03
N LEU A 15 -9.18 -40.51 -15.17
CA LEU A 15 -7.81 -40.04 -15.01
C LEU A 15 -6.90 -41.12 -14.42
N PHE A 16 -7.39 -41.88 -13.46
CA PHE A 16 -6.65 -43.01 -12.89
C PHE A 16 -6.34 -44.09 -13.94
N LEU A 17 -7.28 -44.39 -14.83
CA LEU A 17 -7.07 -45.33 -15.97
C LEU A 17 -6.05 -44.77 -16.99
N LYS A 18 -5.88 -43.46 -17.09
CA LYS A 18 -4.85 -42.78 -17.89
C LYS A 18 -3.49 -42.66 -17.15
N GLY A 19 -3.37 -43.23 -15.94
CA GLY A 19 -2.13 -43.23 -15.16
C GLY A 19 -1.90 -42.01 -14.30
N GLN A 20 -2.90 -41.11 -14.18
CA GLN A 20 -2.83 -39.89 -13.34
C GLN A 20 -3.52 -40.15 -12.00
N MET A 21 -2.75 -40.03 -10.90
CA MET A 21 -3.29 -40.09 -9.55
C MET A 21 -3.78 -38.72 -9.11
N VAL A 22 -5.10 -38.52 -9.18
CA VAL A 22 -5.74 -37.26 -8.76
C VAL A 22 -6.75 -37.51 -7.64
N THR A 23 -6.93 -36.53 -6.78
CA THR A 23 -7.92 -36.50 -5.70
C THR A 23 -9.00 -35.45 -5.98
N LEU A 24 -10.04 -35.37 -5.16
CA LEU A 24 -11.11 -34.38 -5.28
C LEU A 24 -10.58 -32.92 -5.19
N ASN A 25 -9.46 -32.70 -4.51
CA ASN A 25 -8.87 -31.38 -4.26
C ASN A 25 -7.62 -31.12 -5.11
N THR A 26 -7.32 -31.98 -6.08
CA THR A 26 -6.18 -31.74 -6.99
C THR A 26 -6.54 -30.63 -7.97
N GLU A 27 -5.74 -29.57 -8.03
CA GLU A 27 -5.85 -28.51 -9.03
C GLU A 27 -5.36 -29.04 -10.37
N LEU A 28 -6.14 -28.80 -11.42
CA LEU A 28 -5.82 -29.16 -12.79
C LEU A 28 -5.51 -27.89 -13.59
N SER A 29 -4.53 -27.97 -14.48
CA SER A 29 -4.29 -26.91 -15.44
C SER A 29 -5.46 -26.77 -16.43
N TYR A 30 -5.55 -25.62 -17.12
CA TYR A 30 -6.59 -25.43 -18.14
C TYR A 30 -6.51 -26.49 -19.24
N GLU A 31 -5.32 -26.80 -19.72
CA GLU A 31 -5.07 -27.80 -20.77
C GLU A 31 -5.53 -29.21 -20.34
N GLU A 32 -5.28 -29.60 -19.09
CA GLU A 32 -5.74 -30.85 -18.54
C GLU A 32 -7.26 -30.89 -18.40
N ALA A 33 -7.87 -29.81 -17.98
CA ALA A 33 -9.32 -29.69 -17.86
C ALA A 33 -10.00 -29.74 -19.25
N GLU A 34 -9.41 -29.09 -20.25
CA GLU A 34 -9.87 -29.12 -21.64
C GLU A 34 -9.82 -30.55 -22.23
N ASN A 35 -8.70 -31.23 -22.04
CA ASN A 35 -8.56 -32.64 -22.47
C ASN A 35 -9.59 -33.58 -21.83
N ILE A 36 -9.92 -33.32 -20.55
CA ILE A 36 -10.98 -34.07 -19.86
C ILE A 36 -12.35 -33.77 -20.48
N ALA A 37 -12.61 -32.51 -20.81
CA ALA A 37 -13.89 -32.09 -21.38
C ALA A 37 -14.09 -32.65 -22.78
N VAL A 38 -13.06 -32.71 -23.61
CA VAL A 38 -13.05 -33.33 -24.93
C VAL A 38 -13.41 -34.85 -24.82
N ASP A 39 -12.94 -35.52 -23.78
CA ASP A 39 -13.29 -36.94 -23.52
C ASP A 39 -14.81 -37.17 -23.23
N TYR A 40 -15.55 -36.09 -22.97
CA TYR A 40 -17.00 -36.08 -22.73
C TYR A 40 -17.77 -35.34 -23.84
N ASP A 41 -17.14 -35.10 -24.99
CA ASP A 41 -17.69 -34.31 -26.12
C ASP A 41 -18.19 -32.93 -25.70
N ILE A 42 -17.51 -32.31 -24.74
CA ILE A 42 -17.82 -30.96 -24.23
C ILE A 42 -16.78 -29.98 -24.75
N LEU A 43 -17.23 -28.95 -25.47
CA LEU A 43 -16.38 -27.85 -25.87
C LEU A 43 -16.15 -26.93 -24.67
N CYS A 44 -14.89 -26.56 -24.41
CA CYS A 44 -14.53 -25.65 -23.35
C CYS A 44 -13.99 -24.35 -23.96
N GLU A 45 -14.44 -23.23 -23.42
CA GLU A 45 -13.80 -21.93 -23.61
C GLU A 45 -13.22 -21.49 -22.26
N LYS A 46 -12.04 -20.85 -22.32
CA LYS A 46 -11.44 -20.28 -21.13
C LYS A 46 -12.32 -19.11 -20.68
N GLU A 47 -12.95 -19.25 -19.52
CA GLU A 47 -13.69 -18.17 -18.92
C GLU A 47 -12.69 -17.06 -18.56
N GLU A 48 -12.70 -15.98 -19.34
CA GLU A 48 -12.02 -14.75 -18.91
C GLU A 48 -12.76 -14.29 -17.65
N LYS A 49 -12.04 -14.24 -16.53
CA LYS A 49 -12.56 -13.56 -15.35
C LYS A 49 -12.66 -12.08 -15.71
N VAL A 50 -13.77 -11.70 -16.29
CA VAL A 50 -14.11 -10.30 -16.45
C VAL A 50 -14.25 -9.78 -15.03
N ASP A 51 -13.31 -8.95 -14.62
CA ASP A 51 -13.44 -8.20 -13.40
C ASP A 51 -14.57 -7.19 -13.63
N VAL A 52 -15.79 -7.60 -13.26
CA VAL A 52 -17.01 -6.78 -13.43
C VAL A 52 -16.82 -5.42 -12.73
N ILE A 53 -15.97 -5.37 -11.71
CA ILE A 53 -15.60 -4.13 -11.03
C ILE A 53 -14.70 -3.28 -11.94
N ALA A 54 -13.72 -3.88 -12.61
CA ALA A 54 -12.87 -3.18 -13.57
C ALA A 54 -13.66 -2.69 -14.78
N GLU A 55 -14.68 -3.43 -15.23
CA GLU A 55 -15.57 -3.04 -16.33
C GLU A 55 -16.56 -1.93 -15.94
N LEU A 56 -17.06 -1.95 -14.68
CA LEU A 56 -17.87 -0.88 -14.11
C LEU A 56 -17.07 0.39 -13.78
N VAL A 57 -15.77 0.24 -13.53
CA VAL A 57 -14.83 1.35 -13.26
C VAL A 57 -14.19 1.87 -14.55
N GLN A 58 -14.20 1.12 -15.63
CA GLN A 58 -13.92 1.64 -16.99
C GLN A 58 -15.07 2.55 -17.43
N ASP A 59 -15.16 3.71 -16.76
CA ASP A 59 -15.95 4.81 -17.27
C ASP A 59 -15.38 5.20 -18.64
N THR A 60 -16.19 5.08 -19.66
CA THR A 60 -15.86 5.40 -21.05
C THR A 60 -15.67 6.89 -21.31
N GLU A 61 -15.77 7.72 -20.30
CA GLU A 61 -15.48 9.15 -20.37
C GLU A 61 -13.97 9.35 -20.24
N THR A 62 -13.27 9.45 -21.35
CA THR A 62 -11.88 9.92 -21.39
C THR A 62 -11.84 11.38 -20.97
N ASP A 63 -11.29 11.61 -19.77
CA ASP A 63 -11.03 12.97 -19.28
C ASP A 63 -10.15 13.70 -20.31
N THR A 64 -10.55 14.90 -20.73
CA THR A 64 -9.68 15.75 -21.55
C THR A 64 -8.72 16.50 -20.62
N GLU A 65 -7.51 16.83 -21.09
CA GLU A 65 -6.53 17.60 -20.29
C GLU A 65 -7.10 18.90 -19.70
N LYS A 66 -8.14 19.45 -20.33
CA LYS A 66 -8.80 20.70 -19.90
C LYS A 66 -9.67 20.51 -18.66
N ASP A 67 -10.11 19.31 -18.36
CA ASP A 67 -10.98 18.97 -17.24
C ASP A 67 -10.18 18.60 -15.99
N LEU A 68 -8.88 18.35 -16.17
CA LEU A 68 -7.98 17.95 -15.10
C LEU A 68 -7.50 19.17 -14.28
N ARG A 69 -7.63 19.09 -12.95
CA ARG A 69 -7.11 20.09 -12.00
C ARG A 69 -6.13 19.44 -11.03
N PRO A 70 -5.11 20.16 -10.55
CA PRO A 70 -4.24 19.66 -9.49
C PRO A 70 -5.05 19.24 -8.26
N ARG A 71 -4.68 18.11 -7.67
CA ARG A 71 -5.29 17.60 -6.43
C ARG A 71 -4.25 17.40 -5.34
N PRO A 72 -4.67 17.46 -4.07
CA PRO A 72 -3.80 17.11 -2.94
C PRO A 72 -3.30 15.66 -3.03
N PRO A 73 -2.05 15.38 -2.59
CA PRO A 73 -1.57 14.02 -2.45
C PRO A 73 -2.30 13.29 -1.32
N VAL A 74 -2.49 12.00 -1.53
CA VAL A 74 -2.94 11.06 -0.49
C VAL A 74 -1.74 10.27 -0.02
N VAL A 75 -1.42 10.36 1.26
CA VAL A 75 -0.20 9.83 1.88
C VAL A 75 -0.56 8.78 2.92
N VAL A 76 -0.03 7.57 2.79
CA VAL A 76 -0.17 6.54 3.83
C VAL A 76 1.07 6.54 4.72
N VAL A 77 0.86 6.34 6.04
CA VAL A 77 1.96 6.18 7.00
C VAL A 77 2.08 4.73 7.41
N MET A 78 3.23 4.14 7.13
CA MET A 78 3.51 2.72 7.33
C MET A 78 4.78 2.50 8.15
N GLY A 79 4.98 1.29 8.65
CA GLY A 79 6.20 0.89 9.38
C GLY A 79 5.88 0.04 10.59
N HIS A 80 6.93 -0.33 11.30
CA HIS A 80 6.84 -1.19 12.48
C HIS A 80 6.05 -0.55 13.63
N VAL A 81 5.46 -1.39 14.49
CA VAL A 81 4.88 -0.98 15.78
C VAL A 81 5.99 -0.27 16.60
N ASP A 82 5.64 0.68 17.44
CA ASP A 82 6.56 1.47 18.29
C ASP A 82 7.63 2.32 17.55
N HIS A 83 7.66 2.36 16.24
CA HIS A 83 8.51 3.30 15.50
C HIS A 83 8.00 4.74 15.51
N GLY A 84 6.79 4.97 16.05
CA GLY A 84 6.24 6.31 16.29
C GLY A 84 5.46 6.88 15.12
N LYS A 85 4.76 6.05 14.33
CA LYS A 85 3.86 6.47 13.26
C LYS A 85 2.81 7.47 13.76
N THR A 86 2.00 7.05 14.72
CA THR A 86 0.96 7.90 15.33
C THR A 86 1.56 9.14 16.00
N SER A 87 2.75 9.02 16.60
CA SER A 87 3.43 10.19 17.21
C SER A 87 3.87 11.22 16.16
N ILE A 88 4.33 10.79 14.98
CA ILE A 88 4.63 11.70 13.85
C ILE A 88 3.34 12.37 13.39
N LEU A 89 2.26 11.63 13.23
CA LEU A 89 0.97 12.16 12.81
C LEU A 89 0.39 13.14 13.84
N ASP A 90 0.54 12.85 15.13
CA ASP A 90 0.18 13.77 16.21
C ASP A 90 1.01 15.06 16.17
N ALA A 91 2.32 14.96 15.93
CA ALA A 91 3.19 16.13 15.79
C ALA A 91 2.79 16.98 14.58
N ILE A 92 2.42 16.36 13.46
CA ILE A 92 1.92 17.04 12.24
C ILE A 92 0.60 17.77 12.52
N ARG A 93 -0.32 17.11 13.25
CA ARG A 93 -1.64 17.71 13.61
C ARG A 93 -1.59 18.69 14.77
N ASN A 94 -0.48 18.78 15.50
CA ASN A 94 -0.40 19.44 16.81
C ASN A 94 -1.47 18.90 17.78
N THR A 95 -1.71 17.61 17.78
CA THR A 95 -2.70 16.90 18.61
C THR A 95 -2.02 15.84 19.47
N ASN A 96 -2.78 15.17 20.33
CA ASN A 96 -2.27 14.14 21.22
C ASN A 96 -3.22 12.93 21.20
N VAL A 97 -3.42 12.32 20.03
CA VAL A 97 -4.31 11.18 19.81
C VAL A 97 -3.75 9.92 20.49
N THR A 98 -2.43 9.73 20.47
CA THR A 98 -1.74 8.61 21.13
C THR A 98 -2.12 8.41 22.60
N SER A 99 -2.45 9.50 23.30
CA SER A 99 -2.88 9.42 24.70
C SER A 99 -4.31 8.93 24.92
N HIS A 100 -5.12 8.89 23.86
CA HIS A 100 -6.54 8.51 23.90
C HIS A 100 -6.83 7.14 23.30
N GLU A 101 -5.91 6.59 22.50
CA GLU A 101 -6.04 5.24 21.95
C GLU A 101 -5.69 4.15 22.98
N HIS A 102 -6.46 3.05 22.96
CA HIS A 102 -6.22 1.90 23.86
C HIS A 102 -4.86 1.27 23.55
N GLY A 103 -3.94 1.32 24.52
CA GLY A 103 -2.57 0.81 24.36
C GLY A 103 -1.63 1.73 23.57
N GLY A 104 -2.06 2.94 23.16
CA GLY A 104 -1.25 3.90 22.40
C GLY A 104 -0.91 3.46 20.98
N ILE A 105 -1.74 2.57 20.40
CA ILE A 105 -1.56 2.04 19.04
C ILE A 105 -2.81 2.28 18.20
N THR A 106 -2.61 2.65 16.94
CA THR A 106 -3.69 2.78 15.94
C THR A 106 -4.30 1.42 15.62
N GLN A 107 -5.62 1.29 15.74
CA GLN A 107 -6.36 0.03 15.50
C GLN A 107 -7.29 0.09 14.29
N SER A 108 -7.67 1.29 13.82
CA SER A 108 -8.49 1.53 12.63
C SER A 108 -7.78 2.46 11.66
N ILE A 109 -8.17 2.43 10.38
CA ILE A 109 -7.61 3.37 9.39
C ILE A 109 -8.29 4.74 9.57
N GLY A 110 -7.50 5.73 9.98
CA GLY A 110 -7.92 7.14 10.05
C GLY A 110 -7.54 7.92 8.80
N ALA A 111 -8.45 8.74 8.29
CA ALA A 111 -8.16 9.67 7.20
C ALA A 111 -8.37 11.11 7.65
N TYR A 112 -7.41 12.00 7.39
CA TYR A 112 -7.52 13.42 7.75
C TYR A 112 -6.67 14.31 6.83
N GLN A 113 -7.03 15.58 6.74
CA GLN A 113 -6.32 16.58 5.96
C GLN A 113 -5.49 17.49 6.86
N VAL A 114 -4.32 17.85 6.38
CA VAL A 114 -3.42 18.79 7.01
C VAL A 114 -3.10 19.91 6.02
N PHE A 115 -3.14 21.14 6.49
CA PHE A 115 -2.73 22.33 5.74
C PHE A 115 -1.31 22.70 6.13
N VAL A 116 -0.43 22.76 5.15
CA VAL A 116 1.00 23.08 5.33
C VAL A 116 1.36 24.29 4.48
N LYS A 117 2.29 25.11 4.97
CA LYS A 117 2.84 26.22 4.20
C LYS A 117 4.19 25.81 3.64
N VAL A 118 4.25 25.70 2.32
CA VAL A 118 5.49 25.40 1.60
C VAL A 118 5.76 26.55 0.64
N ASN A 119 6.94 27.16 0.71
CA ASN A 119 7.34 28.30 -0.11
C ASN A 119 6.36 29.50 -0.07
N GLY A 120 5.65 29.66 1.05
CA GLY A 120 4.66 30.74 1.24
C GLY A 120 3.26 30.44 0.70
N GLU A 121 3.06 29.32 0.06
CA GLU A 121 1.76 28.84 -0.42
C GLU A 121 1.16 27.81 0.56
N GLU A 122 -0.15 27.88 0.75
CA GLU A 122 -0.89 26.89 1.53
C GLU A 122 -1.18 25.67 0.66
N ARG A 123 -0.72 24.51 1.10
CA ARG A 123 -0.90 23.21 0.40
C ARG A 123 -1.62 22.24 1.33
N THR A 124 -2.42 21.37 0.74
CA THR A 124 -3.18 20.36 1.48
C THR A 124 -2.56 18.98 1.25
N ILE A 125 -2.41 18.21 2.32
CA ILE A 125 -2.00 16.79 2.28
C ILE A 125 -3.07 15.98 2.98
N THR A 126 -3.51 14.87 2.38
CA THR A 126 -4.42 13.91 3.01
C THR A 126 -3.61 12.73 3.54
N PHE A 127 -3.65 12.50 4.84
CA PHE A 127 -2.97 11.37 5.48
C PHE A 127 -3.94 10.23 5.74
N LEU A 128 -3.46 9.00 5.50
CA LEU A 128 -4.07 7.75 5.95
C LEU A 128 -3.18 7.11 7.01
N ASP A 129 -3.69 7.01 8.24
CA ASP A 129 -3.01 6.30 9.32
C ASP A 129 -3.38 4.82 9.28
N THR A 130 -2.37 3.94 9.32
CA THR A 130 -2.59 2.49 9.26
C THR A 130 -2.05 1.78 10.49
N PRO A 131 -2.77 0.76 11.02
CA PRO A 131 -2.28 -0.03 12.13
C PRO A 131 -0.94 -0.71 11.82
N GLY A 132 0.01 -0.64 12.76
CA GLY A 132 1.34 -1.24 12.62
C GLY A 132 1.43 -2.73 12.93
N HIS A 133 0.40 -3.32 13.55
CA HIS A 133 0.42 -4.70 14.03
C HIS A 133 0.31 -5.72 12.88
N GLU A 134 0.96 -6.89 12.99
CA GLU A 134 0.95 -7.95 11.96
C GLU A 134 -0.47 -8.40 11.55
N ALA A 135 -1.42 -8.41 12.49
CA ALA A 135 -2.80 -8.77 12.21
C ALA A 135 -3.50 -7.90 11.14
N PHE A 136 -2.95 -6.73 10.81
CA PHE A 136 -3.58 -5.74 9.93
C PHE A 136 -2.91 -5.62 8.55
N THR A 137 -2.28 -6.69 8.05
CA THR A 137 -1.63 -6.74 6.74
C THR A 137 -2.54 -6.29 5.60
N ALA A 138 -3.81 -6.74 5.59
CA ALA A 138 -4.79 -6.36 4.57
C ALA A 138 -5.10 -4.85 4.58
N MET A 139 -5.09 -4.21 5.74
CA MET A 139 -5.32 -2.76 5.87
C MET A 139 -4.14 -1.97 5.30
N ARG A 140 -2.90 -2.39 5.56
CA ARG A 140 -1.69 -1.78 4.97
C ARG A 140 -1.67 -1.89 3.45
N MET A 141 -2.03 -3.06 2.92
CA MET A 141 -2.11 -3.29 1.47
C MET A 141 -3.16 -2.37 0.82
N ARG A 142 -4.37 -2.26 1.41
CA ARG A 142 -5.43 -1.35 0.92
C ARG A 142 -5.00 0.11 1.03
N GLY A 143 -4.34 0.49 2.14
CA GLY A 143 -3.79 1.82 2.32
C GLY A 143 -2.83 2.17 1.19
N ALA A 144 -1.83 1.32 0.90
CA ALA A 144 -0.87 1.54 -0.18
C ALA A 144 -1.54 1.66 -1.56
N GLN A 145 -2.54 0.82 -1.85
CA GLN A 145 -3.25 0.85 -3.15
C GLN A 145 -4.12 2.10 -3.36
N ALA A 146 -4.51 2.78 -2.28
CA ALA A 146 -5.36 3.96 -2.31
C ALA A 146 -4.58 5.28 -2.22
N THR A 147 -3.23 5.24 -2.22
CA THR A 147 -2.37 6.39 -1.95
C THR A 147 -1.35 6.65 -3.04
N ASP A 148 -0.90 7.89 -3.12
CA ASP A 148 0.12 8.34 -4.05
C ASP A 148 1.53 8.16 -3.47
N ILE A 149 1.69 8.46 -2.17
CA ILE A 149 2.97 8.45 -1.47
C ILE A 149 2.84 7.58 -0.21
N ALA A 150 3.84 6.77 0.08
CA ALA A 150 3.98 6.01 1.31
C ALA A 150 5.11 6.58 2.17
N VAL A 151 4.79 7.09 3.36
CA VAL A 151 5.79 7.48 4.36
C VAL A 151 6.14 6.27 5.21
N LEU A 152 7.33 5.72 4.99
CA LEU A 152 7.87 4.60 5.74
C LEU A 152 8.57 5.10 6.99
N VAL A 153 8.00 4.83 8.17
CA VAL A 153 8.57 5.24 9.44
C VAL A 153 9.49 4.17 10.00
N VAL A 154 10.75 4.53 10.22
CA VAL A 154 11.80 3.66 10.80
C VAL A 154 12.42 4.35 11.99
N ALA A 155 12.51 3.69 13.13
CA ALA A 155 13.16 4.26 14.31
C ALA A 155 14.69 4.17 14.17
N ALA A 156 15.38 5.29 14.43
CA ALA A 156 16.83 5.41 14.28
C ALA A 156 17.64 4.54 15.26
N ASP A 157 17.02 4.15 16.38
CA ASP A 157 17.60 3.30 17.41
C ASP A 157 17.39 1.80 17.17
N ASP A 158 16.30 1.42 16.49
CA ASP A 158 15.92 0.02 16.24
C ASP A 158 16.37 -0.47 14.84
N GLY A 159 16.23 0.38 13.80
CA GLY A 159 16.53 0.01 12.41
C GLY A 159 15.37 -0.65 11.69
N VAL A 160 15.68 -1.44 10.64
CA VAL A 160 14.67 -2.08 9.79
C VAL A 160 14.16 -3.36 10.43
N MET A 161 12.88 -3.39 10.78
CA MET A 161 12.19 -4.49 11.47
C MET A 161 11.29 -5.28 10.48
N PRO A 162 10.82 -6.51 10.82
CA PRO A 162 10.04 -7.34 9.90
C PRO A 162 8.80 -6.65 9.30
N GLN A 163 8.05 -5.90 10.09
CA GLN A 163 6.88 -5.15 9.59
C GLN A 163 7.27 -3.96 8.70
N THR A 164 8.49 -3.43 8.87
CA THR A 164 9.05 -2.43 7.94
C THR A 164 9.29 -3.05 6.57
N ILE A 165 9.84 -4.28 6.53
CA ILE A 165 10.07 -5.03 5.29
C ILE A 165 8.73 -5.32 4.58
N GLU A 166 7.72 -5.73 5.34
CA GLU A 166 6.37 -5.95 4.84
C GLU A 166 5.77 -4.66 4.22
N ALA A 167 5.92 -3.53 4.92
CA ALA A 167 5.46 -2.23 4.43
C ALA A 167 6.17 -1.82 3.12
N ILE A 168 7.49 -2.04 3.01
CA ILE A 168 8.26 -1.83 1.78
C ILE A 168 7.69 -2.66 0.63
N ASN A 169 7.44 -3.95 0.86
CA ASN A 169 6.91 -4.84 -0.16
C ASN A 169 5.50 -4.42 -0.62
N HIS A 170 4.65 -3.97 0.29
CA HIS A 170 3.31 -3.46 -0.05
C HIS A 170 3.37 -2.17 -0.87
N ALA A 171 4.21 -1.21 -0.49
CA ALA A 171 4.38 0.04 -1.23
C ALA A 171 4.94 -0.23 -2.64
N LYS A 172 5.96 -1.08 -2.76
CA LYS A 172 6.52 -1.50 -4.06
C LYS A 172 5.50 -2.22 -4.94
N ALA A 173 4.73 -3.16 -4.36
CA ALA A 173 3.70 -3.90 -5.09
C ALA A 173 2.55 -2.99 -5.58
N ALA A 174 2.25 -1.93 -4.84
CA ALA A 174 1.27 -0.91 -5.23
C ALA A 174 1.82 0.13 -6.22
N GLY A 175 3.14 0.16 -6.45
CA GLY A 175 3.79 1.19 -7.27
C GLY A 175 3.76 2.58 -6.62
N THR A 176 3.60 2.64 -5.30
CA THR A 176 3.51 3.88 -4.54
C THR A 176 4.90 4.45 -4.28
N GLN A 177 5.06 5.76 -4.44
CA GLN A 177 6.34 6.45 -4.16
C GLN A 177 6.66 6.38 -2.66
N ILE A 178 7.92 6.10 -2.31
CA ILE A 178 8.34 5.89 -0.92
C ILE A 178 9.20 7.04 -0.44
N ILE A 179 8.79 7.66 0.68
CA ILE A 179 9.60 8.60 1.46
C ILE A 179 9.88 7.96 2.82
N VAL A 180 11.13 7.99 3.27
CA VAL A 180 11.52 7.39 4.56
C VAL A 180 11.63 8.45 5.64
N ALA A 181 10.83 8.33 6.70
CA ALA A 181 10.94 9.13 7.90
C ALA A 181 11.74 8.34 8.96
N ILE A 182 13.00 8.73 9.19
CA ILE A 182 13.85 8.12 10.21
C ILE A 182 13.59 8.82 11.53
N ASN A 183 12.74 8.21 12.37
CA ASN A 183 12.24 8.81 13.60
C ASN A 183 13.15 8.51 14.80
N LYS A 184 12.90 9.24 15.90
CA LYS A 184 13.58 9.11 17.20
C LYS A 184 15.07 9.53 17.15
N ILE A 185 15.41 10.51 16.32
CA ILE A 185 16.79 11.03 16.24
C ILE A 185 17.25 11.70 17.54
N ASP A 186 16.32 12.06 18.43
CA ASP A 186 16.59 12.59 19.77
C ASP A 186 17.19 11.57 20.75
N LYS A 187 17.14 10.28 20.42
CA LYS A 187 17.68 9.24 21.28
C LYS A 187 19.21 9.12 21.16
N PRO A 188 19.93 8.86 22.27
CA PRO A 188 21.40 8.69 22.25
C PRO A 188 21.89 7.52 21.39
N ALA A 189 21.04 6.49 21.21
CA ALA A 189 21.35 5.32 20.40
C ALA A 189 20.96 5.48 18.90
N ALA A 190 20.45 6.65 18.51
CA ALA A 190 20.03 6.93 17.14
C ALA A 190 21.22 6.84 16.17
N ASN A 191 21.02 6.11 15.07
CA ASN A 191 22.03 5.98 14.00
C ASN A 191 21.35 6.00 12.63
N VAL A 192 21.24 7.19 12.05
CA VAL A 192 20.60 7.43 10.77
C VAL A 192 21.31 6.70 9.62
N ASP A 193 22.65 6.71 9.61
CA ASP A 193 23.44 6.07 8.56
C ASP A 193 23.29 4.55 8.55
N LYS A 194 23.22 3.93 9.74
CA LYS A 194 22.92 2.50 9.87
C LYS A 194 21.57 2.16 9.24
N VAL A 195 20.54 2.96 9.51
CA VAL A 195 19.20 2.74 8.94
C VAL A 195 19.23 2.85 7.40
N LYS A 196 19.89 3.88 6.86
CA LYS A 196 20.05 4.03 5.40
C LYS A 196 20.77 2.84 4.77
N GLN A 197 21.81 2.31 5.41
CA GLN A 197 22.53 1.11 4.95
C GLN A 197 21.65 -0.16 5.02
N GLU A 198 20.83 -0.30 6.04
CA GLU A 198 19.88 -1.42 6.15
C GLU A 198 18.81 -1.37 5.05
N LEU A 199 18.30 -0.18 4.72
CA LEU A 199 17.30 0.03 3.66
C LEU A 199 17.83 -0.33 2.27
N MET A 200 19.14 -0.13 2.00
CA MET A 200 19.78 -0.52 0.75
C MET A 200 19.63 -2.03 0.44
N LYS A 201 19.54 -2.88 1.48
CA LYS A 201 19.33 -4.34 1.30
C LYS A 201 17.95 -4.66 0.70
N TYR A 202 17.05 -3.70 0.71
CA TYR A 202 15.68 -3.81 0.20
C TYR A 202 15.47 -2.89 -1.02
N ASP A 203 16.55 -2.55 -1.74
CA ASP A 203 16.54 -1.67 -2.92
C ASP A 203 15.93 -0.28 -2.64
N LEU A 204 16.10 0.23 -1.42
CA LEU A 204 15.79 1.61 -1.07
C LEU A 204 17.11 2.34 -0.82
N VAL A 205 17.63 2.93 -1.88
CA VAL A 205 18.91 3.67 -1.84
C VAL A 205 18.61 5.13 -1.61
N ALA A 206 19.13 5.68 -0.51
CA ALA A 206 18.95 7.09 -0.18
C ALA A 206 19.65 8.01 -1.21
N GLU A 207 19.12 9.21 -1.42
CA GLU A 207 19.70 10.23 -2.31
C GLU A 207 21.17 10.53 -1.97
N ASP A 208 21.54 10.57 -0.69
CA ASP A 208 22.91 10.78 -0.21
C ASP A 208 23.90 9.69 -0.73
N TYR A 209 23.39 8.53 -1.07
CA TYR A 209 24.15 7.41 -1.64
C TYR A 209 23.95 7.24 -3.15
N GLY A 210 23.37 8.26 -3.81
CA GLY A 210 23.14 8.28 -5.26
C GLY A 210 21.91 7.51 -5.72
N GLY A 211 20.97 7.23 -4.82
CA GLY A 211 19.64 6.68 -5.13
C GLY A 211 18.59 7.75 -5.35
N ASP A 212 17.35 7.33 -5.26
CA ASP A 212 16.14 8.13 -5.51
C ASP A 212 15.22 8.23 -4.28
N ILE A 213 15.61 7.63 -3.16
CA ILE A 213 14.78 7.59 -1.96
C ILE A 213 15.08 8.77 -1.04
N ILE A 214 14.08 9.61 -0.82
CA ILE A 214 14.16 10.72 0.13
C ILE A 214 14.12 10.17 1.56
N CYS A 215 15.16 10.47 2.34
CA CYS A 215 15.27 10.08 3.74
C CYS A 215 15.26 11.32 4.64
N CYS A 216 14.21 11.49 5.44
CA CYS A 216 14.04 12.60 6.37
C CYS A 216 14.32 12.15 7.80
N PRO A 217 15.43 12.58 8.44
CA PRO A 217 15.62 12.40 9.87
C PRO A 217 14.63 13.29 10.64
N VAL A 218 13.88 12.67 11.58
CA VAL A 218 12.82 13.37 12.33
C VAL A 218 12.80 12.95 13.80
N SER A 219 12.26 13.82 14.64
CA SER A 219 11.85 13.49 16.00
C SER A 219 10.43 13.94 16.24
N ALA A 220 9.52 12.99 16.32
CA ALA A 220 8.12 13.30 16.67
C ALA A 220 7.99 13.93 18.06
N LYS A 221 8.95 13.64 18.96
CA LYS A 221 8.95 14.16 20.32
C LYS A 221 9.36 15.64 20.40
N THR A 222 10.37 16.04 19.64
CA THR A 222 10.89 17.43 19.65
C THR A 222 10.30 18.30 18.56
N GLY A 223 9.66 17.69 17.54
CA GLY A 223 9.19 18.36 16.32
C GLY A 223 10.27 18.57 15.29
N GLU A 224 11.52 18.18 15.57
CA GLU A 224 12.65 18.34 14.66
C GLU A 224 12.44 17.56 13.37
N GLY A 225 12.67 18.20 12.22
CA GLY A 225 12.59 17.58 10.89
C GLY A 225 11.17 17.34 10.35
N ILE A 226 10.11 17.59 11.13
CA ILE A 226 8.70 17.37 10.67
C ILE A 226 8.35 18.32 9.52
N GLU A 227 8.74 19.58 9.59
CA GLU A 227 8.50 20.55 8.53
C GLU A 227 9.20 20.12 7.24
N ASN A 228 10.45 19.70 7.32
CA ASN A 228 11.21 19.17 6.18
C ASN A 228 10.56 17.93 5.57
N LEU A 229 10.03 17.03 6.39
CA LEU A 229 9.26 15.86 5.89
C LEU A 229 8.03 16.29 5.08
N LEU A 230 7.28 17.27 5.58
CA LEU A 230 6.09 17.81 4.90
C LEU A 230 6.45 18.52 3.59
N GLU A 231 7.54 19.30 3.57
CA GLU A 231 8.06 19.94 2.36
C GLU A 231 8.43 18.90 1.30
N ASN A 232 9.14 17.84 1.68
CA ASN A 232 9.53 16.77 0.75
C ASN A 232 8.30 16.02 0.21
N ILE A 233 7.26 15.78 1.01
CA ILE A 233 6.00 15.20 0.53
C ILE A 233 5.35 16.09 -0.54
N VAL A 234 5.31 17.39 -0.32
CA VAL A 234 4.72 18.33 -1.29
C VAL A 234 5.56 18.41 -2.56
N LEU A 235 6.89 18.44 -2.45
CA LEU A 235 7.79 18.46 -3.60
C LEU A 235 7.64 17.19 -4.45
N GLU A 236 7.57 16.03 -3.81
CA GLU A 236 7.34 14.76 -4.51
C GLU A 236 5.98 14.75 -5.21
N ALA A 237 4.93 15.24 -4.54
CA ALA A 237 3.60 15.37 -5.14
C ALA A 237 3.58 16.31 -6.36
N ASP A 238 4.40 17.37 -6.34
CA ASP A 238 4.54 18.29 -7.48
C ASP A 238 5.26 17.61 -8.66
N VAL A 239 6.28 16.81 -8.40
CA VAL A 239 6.96 15.99 -9.43
C VAL A 239 6.01 14.97 -10.05
N MET A 240 5.13 14.38 -9.26
CA MET A 240 4.12 13.43 -9.75
C MET A 240 3.00 14.07 -10.58
N GLU A 241 2.88 15.40 -10.59
CA GLU A 241 1.82 16.13 -11.30
C GLU A 241 0.40 15.58 -11.04
N LEU A 242 0.05 15.37 -9.79
CA LEU A 242 -1.23 14.77 -9.40
C LEU A 242 -2.42 15.61 -9.84
N LYS A 243 -3.25 15.06 -10.71
CA LYS A 243 -4.42 15.72 -11.29
C LYS A 243 -5.67 14.85 -11.15
N ALA A 244 -6.84 15.48 -11.07
CA ALA A 244 -8.14 14.80 -11.10
C ALA A 244 -9.19 15.68 -11.77
N ASN A 245 -10.25 15.06 -12.31
CA ASN A 245 -11.41 15.76 -12.82
C ASN A 245 -12.47 15.92 -11.70
N PRO A 246 -12.73 17.16 -11.21
CA PRO A 246 -13.68 17.39 -10.13
C PRO A 246 -15.16 17.24 -10.57
N GLU A 247 -15.44 17.31 -11.85
CA GLU A 247 -16.82 17.20 -12.39
C GLU A 247 -17.22 15.73 -12.67
N ARG A 248 -16.27 14.81 -12.56
CA ARG A 248 -16.52 13.39 -12.76
C ARG A 248 -17.37 12.79 -11.62
N LYS A 249 -18.16 11.77 -11.94
CA LYS A 249 -18.85 10.98 -10.91
C LYS A 249 -17.84 10.42 -9.90
N ALA A 250 -18.13 10.58 -8.62
CA ALA A 250 -17.26 10.09 -7.57
C ALA A 250 -17.15 8.56 -7.62
N TYR A 251 -15.93 8.06 -7.62
CA TYR A 251 -15.65 6.67 -7.31
C TYR A 251 -14.59 6.61 -6.21
N GLY A 252 -14.55 5.54 -5.45
CA GLY A 252 -13.60 5.42 -4.36
C GLY A 252 -13.34 3.98 -3.97
N VAL A 253 -12.29 3.77 -3.19
CA VAL A 253 -11.93 2.47 -2.62
C VAL A 253 -12.42 2.42 -1.18
N VAL A 254 -13.13 1.34 -0.82
CA VAL A 254 -13.50 1.08 0.57
C VAL A 254 -12.26 0.56 1.30
N ILE A 255 -11.73 1.38 2.19
CA ILE A 255 -10.53 1.05 2.97
C ILE A 255 -10.91 0.18 4.16
N GLU A 256 -11.99 0.55 4.87
CA GLU A 256 -12.52 -0.17 6.02
C GLU A 256 -14.06 -0.04 6.04
N ALA A 257 -14.74 -1.09 6.51
CA ALA A 257 -16.19 -1.10 6.69
C ALA A 257 -16.52 -1.74 8.05
N GLU A 258 -17.41 -1.11 8.82
CA GLU A 258 -17.95 -1.60 10.09
C GLU A 258 -19.29 -2.33 9.87
#